data_751fe16a24bd89062a196c9394d0c642
#
_entry.id   751fe16a24bd89062a196c9394d0c642
#
_cell.length_a   1.000
_cell.length_b   1.000
_cell.length_c   1.000
_cell.angle_alpha   90.00
_cell.angle_beta   90.00
_cell.angle_gamma   90.00
#
_symmetry.space_group_name_H-M   'P 1'
#
loop_
_entity.id
_entity.type
_entity.pdbx_description
1 polymer ?
#
loop_
_entity_poly.entity_id
_entity_poly.type
_entity_poly.pdbx_seq_one_letter_code
_entity_poly.pdbx_strand_id
1 'polypeptide(L)'
;MKRRITMSMLAGATLLASTLLGTSRAQAAPDQAEPAQAAPALTQAALAPAEFGTDWHDPVTAAPPVEKPAGKSCHVTLAEAQFRDFTPYKGSYTPPDGCGERWSKVVLRLDGKVKGRQFDRLGYVHVGGVEILRTSTPQPSPDGIEWSVEKDVTRYSDTFRRSQDVEMLIGNVVDDTYTGVIDVKVSLTFYAGRSQAPAPDRVLTLKDNTLTTPRNSERIVAEVYATGSGGGCEEYWYLTVPDSAPYSCQAAGGPYREVQLKVDGRLAGIAAPFPTVWTGGWSNPFLWYVVPGPRALDIKPIEYDLTPFAGILNDGRPHRVEVSVVGVPEGQSGWSTPVNVLVHQDAKSTHVGGKLTVHKSADLVNSSTYTPGSDHRVATEGGHRLTVAGYVDTSHGRVATTVRRVLANTSSHRWTDGETVDSLDATWADDESVTVDGRGPARTTHTRRTYTMDGTTTLGAADRLRTVLTLGDRAAVTESREGRRTAWTRFDDTYQGDATYTANVPRDQRHAVGTTSERYRIHGPARCYDRSLRTVQGVLIGNHRGC
;
A
#
# COMPACT_ATOMS: atom_id res chain seq x y z
N MET A 1 21.40 0.01 -39.25
CA MET A 1 20.99 0.90 -38.18
C MET A 1 19.54 0.58 -37.86
N LYS A 2 19.27 -0.22 -36.83
CA LYS A 2 17.90 -0.54 -36.37
C LYS A 2 17.59 0.44 -35.23
N ARG A 3 16.65 1.34 -35.46
CA ARG A 3 16.06 2.17 -34.39
C ARG A 3 15.28 1.24 -33.46
N ARG A 4 15.72 1.09 -32.22
CA ARG A 4 14.91 0.56 -31.15
C ARG A 4 13.93 1.66 -30.72
N ILE A 5 12.68 1.46 -31.02
CA ILE A 5 11.58 2.28 -30.48
C ILE A 5 11.32 1.73 -29.08
N THR A 6 11.59 2.53 -28.06
CA THR A 6 11.20 2.24 -26.68
C THR A 6 9.69 2.47 -26.59
N MET A 7 8.89 1.43 -26.71
CA MET A 7 7.45 1.49 -26.50
C MET A 7 7.18 1.59 -24.99
N SER A 8 6.61 2.70 -24.58
CA SER A 8 5.90 2.79 -23.31
C SER A 8 4.67 1.90 -23.43
N MET A 9 4.55 0.89 -22.55
CA MET A 9 3.44 -0.07 -22.56
C MET A 9 2.11 0.62 -22.45
N LEU A 10 1.28 0.33 -23.37
CA LEU A 10 -0.12 0.69 -23.47
C LEU A 10 -0.88 -0.53 -23.96
N ALA A 11 -1.70 -1.10 -23.17
CA ALA A 11 -2.49 -2.24 -23.55
C ALA A 11 -3.96 -2.13 -23.12
N GLY A 12 -4.96 -2.56 -23.81
CA GLY A 12 -6.38 -2.49 -23.66
C GLY A 12 -7.22 -3.72 -23.94
N ALA A 13 -8.44 -3.88 -23.60
CA ALA A 13 -9.36 -4.85 -23.96
C ALA A 13 -10.76 -4.99 -24.00
N THR A 14 -11.50 -5.74 -24.41
CA THR A 14 -12.98 -5.88 -24.52
C THR A 14 -13.45 -7.28 -24.12
N LEU A 15 -14.55 -7.48 -23.66
CA LEU A 15 -15.99 -7.46 -23.61
C LEU A 15 -16.68 -8.79 -23.88
N LEU A 16 -17.75 -9.09 -23.23
CA LEU A 16 -19.09 -9.35 -23.78
C LEU A 16 -20.12 -9.61 -22.68
N ALA A 17 -21.26 -8.97 -22.84
CA ALA A 17 -22.44 -9.11 -21.99
C ALA A 17 -23.35 -10.21 -22.46
N SER A 18 -24.06 -10.86 -21.55
CA SER A 18 -25.30 -11.58 -21.85
C SER A 18 -26.33 -11.40 -20.73
N THR A 19 -27.46 -10.95 -21.14
CA THR A 19 -28.68 -10.71 -20.38
C THR A 19 -29.44 -12.01 -20.11
N LEU A 20 -30.06 -12.13 -18.94
CA LEU A 20 -31.27 -12.94 -18.76
C LEU A 20 -32.19 -12.29 -17.71
N LEU A 21 -33.43 -12.10 -18.16
CA LEU A 21 -34.59 -11.61 -17.44
C LEU A 21 -35.24 -12.72 -16.59
N GLY A 22 -35.69 -12.35 -15.42
CA GLY A 22 -36.58 -13.21 -14.65
C GLY A 22 -37.42 -12.36 -13.67
N THR A 23 -38.71 -12.25 -13.99
CA THR A 23 -39.74 -11.54 -13.24
C THR A 23 -40.37 -12.40 -12.15
N SER A 24 -40.65 -11.83 -10.98
CA SER A 24 -41.82 -12.22 -10.16
C SER A 24 -42.21 -11.08 -9.23
N ARG A 25 -43.48 -10.73 -9.27
CA ARG A 25 -44.19 -9.78 -8.41
C ARG A 25 -44.70 -10.47 -7.15
N ALA A 26 -44.68 -9.74 -6.04
CA ALA A 26 -45.66 -9.89 -4.97
C ALA A 26 -46.00 -8.53 -4.40
N GLN A 27 -47.29 -8.20 -4.37
CA GLN A 27 -47.88 -7.02 -3.77
C GLN A 27 -48.18 -7.23 -2.28
N ALA A 28 -47.98 -6.18 -1.47
CA ALA A 28 -48.75 -5.99 -0.23
C ALA A 28 -48.98 -4.48 -0.04
N ALA A 29 -50.15 -4.15 0.45
CA ALA A 29 -50.76 -2.81 0.49
C ALA A 29 -50.33 -2.00 1.76
N PRO A 30 -50.74 -0.70 1.87
CA PRO A 30 -49.96 0.33 2.52
C PRO A 30 -50.38 0.60 3.98
N ASP A 31 -49.41 1.04 4.78
CA ASP A 31 -49.70 1.67 6.06
C ASP A 31 -49.21 3.14 6.08
N GLN A 32 -49.85 3.96 6.88
CA GLN A 32 -49.92 5.41 6.77
C GLN A 32 -48.64 6.13 7.20
N ALA A 33 -48.24 7.14 6.45
CA ALA A 33 -47.05 7.96 6.64
C ALA A 33 -47.31 9.16 7.58
N GLU A 34 -46.46 9.36 8.56
CA GLU A 34 -46.26 10.66 9.25
C GLU A 34 -45.38 11.57 8.37
N PRO A 35 -45.50 12.90 8.45
CA PRO A 35 -44.82 13.81 7.54
C PRO A 35 -43.31 13.89 7.83
N ALA A 36 -42.51 13.42 6.89
CA ALA A 36 -41.07 13.54 6.91
C ALA A 36 -40.62 14.99 6.78
N GLN A 37 -39.74 15.41 7.67
CA GLN A 37 -39.00 16.66 7.57
C GLN A 37 -38.19 16.67 6.24
N ALA A 38 -38.30 17.79 5.52
CA ALA A 38 -37.61 17.99 4.24
C ALA A 38 -36.10 17.85 4.40
N ALA A 39 -35.53 16.83 3.72
CA ALA A 39 -34.10 16.71 3.55
C ALA A 39 -33.55 17.91 2.76
N PRO A 40 -32.33 18.39 3.06
CA PRO A 40 -31.72 19.48 2.30
C PRO A 40 -31.60 19.08 0.83
N ALA A 41 -31.98 20.03 -0.05
CA ALA A 41 -31.95 19.83 -1.50
C ALA A 41 -30.59 19.32 -1.94
N LEU A 42 -30.61 18.16 -2.61
CA LEU A 42 -29.44 17.64 -3.35
C LEU A 42 -29.06 18.70 -4.37
N THR A 43 -27.90 19.31 -4.20
CA THR A 43 -27.24 20.10 -5.25
C THR A 43 -27.28 19.28 -6.53
N GLN A 44 -27.79 19.85 -7.63
CA GLN A 44 -27.78 19.24 -8.95
C GLN A 44 -26.37 18.69 -9.20
N ALA A 45 -26.26 17.37 -9.30
CA ALA A 45 -25.00 16.76 -9.74
C ALA A 45 -24.69 17.34 -11.12
N ALA A 46 -23.56 17.98 -11.26
CA ALA A 46 -23.11 18.46 -12.55
C ALA A 46 -23.15 17.29 -13.52
N LEU A 47 -23.83 17.45 -14.65
CA LEU A 47 -23.87 16.43 -15.69
C LEU A 47 -22.42 16.18 -16.11
N ALA A 48 -21.96 14.93 -16.01
CA ALA A 48 -20.62 14.56 -16.46
C ALA A 48 -20.45 14.92 -17.93
N PRO A 49 -19.28 15.45 -18.35
CA PRO A 49 -19.02 15.77 -19.75
C PRO A 49 -19.06 14.52 -20.61
N ALA A 50 -19.22 14.68 -21.94
CA ALA A 50 -19.21 13.56 -22.89
C ALA A 50 -17.85 12.84 -22.95
N GLU A 51 -16.76 13.57 -22.74
CA GLU A 51 -15.37 13.11 -22.73
C GLU A 51 -14.58 13.79 -21.61
N PHE A 52 -13.40 13.25 -21.26
CA PHE A 52 -12.45 13.96 -20.40
C PHE A 52 -12.00 15.26 -21.04
N GLY A 53 -12.13 16.36 -20.30
CA GLY A 53 -11.61 17.67 -20.66
C GLY A 53 -10.14 17.86 -20.29
N THR A 54 -9.76 19.13 -20.19
CA THR A 54 -8.45 19.57 -19.66
C THR A 54 -8.46 19.73 -18.14
N ASP A 55 -9.61 19.66 -17.55
CA ASP A 55 -9.87 19.80 -16.12
C ASP A 55 -10.63 18.57 -15.60
N TRP A 56 -10.33 18.16 -14.37
CA TRP A 56 -11.01 17.11 -13.63
C TRP A 56 -10.94 17.39 -12.13
N HIS A 57 -11.82 16.75 -11.37
CA HIS A 57 -11.87 16.95 -9.92
C HIS A 57 -10.59 16.53 -9.22
N ASP A 58 -10.31 17.17 -8.09
CA ASP A 58 -9.20 16.81 -7.22
C ASP A 58 -9.25 15.36 -6.79
N PRO A 59 -8.09 14.70 -6.61
CA PRO A 59 -8.00 13.33 -6.18
C PRO A 59 -8.64 13.09 -4.82
N VAL A 60 -9.41 12.01 -4.73
CA VAL A 60 -10.11 11.59 -3.51
C VAL A 60 -9.97 10.08 -3.31
N THR A 61 -9.83 9.64 -2.06
CA THR A 61 -9.83 8.21 -1.68
C THR A 61 -11.03 7.88 -0.82
N ALA A 62 -11.55 6.66 -0.92
CA ALA A 62 -12.60 6.17 -0.05
C ALA A 62 -12.10 5.81 1.36
N ALA A 63 -10.79 5.74 1.59
CA ALA A 63 -10.21 5.46 2.90
C ALA A 63 -10.73 6.40 4.00
N PRO A 64 -10.88 5.94 5.26
CA PRO A 64 -11.34 6.77 6.36
C PRO A 64 -10.32 7.87 6.71
N PRO A 65 -10.78 9.07 7.06
CA PRO A 65 -9.90 10.08 7.64
C PRO A 65 -9.36 9.60 8.99
N VAL A 66 -8.22 10.15 9.40
CA VAL A 66 -7.67 9.86 10.73
C VAL A 66 -8.56 10.47 11.80
N GLU A 67 -9.02 9.65 12.76
CA GLU A 67 -9.77 10.11 13.91
C GLU A 67 -8.91 11.04 14.77
N LYS A 68 -9.41 12.24 15.06
CA LYS A 68 -8.73 13.28 15.81
C LYS A 68 -9.35 13.38 17.21
N PRO A 69 -8.58 13.12 18.29
CA PRO A 69 -9.10 13.29 19.64
C PRO A 69 -9.49 14.75 19.93
N ALA A 70 -10.50 14.92 20.76
CA ALA A 70 -10.78 16.25 21.33
C ALA A 70 -9.68 16.65 22.32
N GLY A 71 -9.50 17.96 22.54
CA GLY A 71 -8.58 18.51 23.53
C GLY A 71 -7.45 19.32 22.93
N LYS A 72 -6.40 19.54 23.74
CA LYS A 72 -5.26 20.38 23.36
C LYS A 72 -4.45 19.73 22.25
N SER A 73 -4.16 20.48 21.20
CA SER A 73 -3.26 20.05 20.12
C SER A 73 -2.22 21.14 19.81
N CYS A 74 -1.09 20.70 19.28
CA CYS A 74 -0.02 21.56 18.76
C CYS A 74 0.33 21.12 17.34
N HIS A 75 0.77 22.07 16.52
CA HIS A 75 1.04 21.87 15.12
C HIS A 75 2.50 22.24 14.79
N VAL A 76 3.16 21.44 13.96
CA VAL A 76 4.50 21.68 13.46
C VAL A 76 4.54 21.43 11.96
N THR A 77 5.06 22.36 11.19
CA THR A 77 5.41 22.14 9.78
C THR A 77 6.74 21.42 9.71
N LEU A 78 6.80 20.28 9.02
CA LEU A 78 8.02 19.50 8.79
C LEU A 78 8.76 19.94 7.53
N ALA A 79 8.01 20.17 6.46
CA ALA A 79 8.56 20.49 5.15
C ALA A 79 7.56 21.36 4.38
N GLU A 80 8.09 22.29 3.61
CA GLU A 80 7.35 23.03 2.58
C GLU A 80 8.33 23.20 1.41
N ALA A 81 8.08 22.52 0.30
CA ALA A 81 9.06 22.38 -0.78
C ALA A 81 8.41 22.16 -2.14
N GLN A 82 9.13 22.58 -3.18
CA GLN A 82 8.83 22.32 -4.59
C GLN A 82 9.82 21.28 -5.13
N PHE A 83 9.29 20.19 -5.66
CA PHE A 83 10.09 19.14 -6.27
C PHE A 83 10.11 19.26 -7.80
N ARG A 84 11.32 19.36 -8.36
CA ARG A 84 11.60 19.49 -9.79
C ARG A 84 12.48 18.35 -10.31
N ASP A 85 13.22 17.71 -9.42
CA ASP A 85 14.19 16.66 -9.70
C ASP A 85 14.26 15.68 -8.52
N PHE A 86 15.33 14.91 -8.42
CA PHE A 86 15.59 13.95 -7.34
C PHE A 86 16.39 14.54 -6.17
N THR A 87 16.43 15.87 -6.00
CA THR A 87 17.09 16.52 -4.87
C THR A 87 16.15 16.51 -3.65
N PRO A 88 16.51 15.85 -2.54
CA PRO A 88 15.66 15.83 -1.36
C PRO A 88 15.66 17.19 -0.63
N TYR A 89 14.50 17.57 -0.14
CA TYR A 89 14.39 18.60 0.89
C TYR A 89 15.06 18.13 2.17
N LYS A 90 15.86 19.01 2.79
CA LYS A 90 16.48 18.79 4.10
C LYS A 90 16.11 19.93 5.04
N GLY A 91 15.64 19.57 6.21
CA GLY A 91 15.21 20.48 7.25
C GLY A 91 15.42 19.90 8.64
N SER A 92 14.83 20.53 9.63
CA SER A 92 14.90 20.10 11.02
C SER A 92 13.51 20.12 11.65
N TYR A 93 13.29 19.17 12.54
CA TYR A 93 12.13 19.09 13.41
C TYR A 93 12.53 19.43 14.85
N THR A 94 11.70 20.21 15.53
CA THR A 94 11.79 20.44 16.96
C THR A 94 10.44 20.13 17.60
N PRO A 95 10.39 19.40 18.74
CA PRO A 95 9.14 19.12 19.44
C PRO A 95 8.36 20.39 19.74
N PRO A 96 7.02 20.37 19.59
CA PRO A 96 6.21 21.56 19.81
C PRO A 96 6.12 21.92 21.30
N ASP A 97 6.29 23.19 21.62
CA ASP A 97 6.08 23.70 22.96
C ASP A 97 4.61 23.55 23.40
N GLY A 98 4.42 23.30 24.68
CA GLY A 98 3.11 23.31 25.31
C GLY A 98 2.20 22.09 25.11
N CYS A 99 2.58 21.08 24.30
CA CYS A 99 1.86 19.81 24.19
C CYS A 99 2.45 18.65 25.01
N GLY A 100 3.53 18.92 25.76
CA GLY A 100 4.23 17.91 26.56
C GLY A 100 4.86 16.80 25.70
N GLU A 101 5.25 15.70 26.35
CA GLU A 101 5.97 14.58 25.70
C GLU A 101 5.09 13.33 25.51
N ARG A 102 3.81 13.40 25.88
CA ARG A 102 2.86 12.29 25.77
C ARG A 102 1.68 12.70 24.91
N TRP A 103 1.49 11.97 23.84
CA TRP A 103 0.44 12.25 22.86
C TRP A 103 -0.50 11.05 22.72
N SER A 104 -1.79 11.33 22.79
CA SER A 104 -2.84 10.34 22.51
C SER A 104 -2.90 9.99 21.03
N LYS A 105 -2.50 10.95 20.18
CA LYS A 105 -2.45 10.82 18.72
C LYS A 105 -1.41 11.79 18.16
N VAL A 106 -0.71 11.36 17.10
CA VAL A 106 0.07 12.22 16.22
C VAL A 106 -0.40 11.97 14.81
N VAL A 107 -0.87 13.02 14.15
CA VAL A 107 -1.39 12.95 12.78
C VAL A 107 -0.43 13.68 11.85
N LEU A 108 0.10 12.96 10.87
CA LEU A 108 0.79 13.55 9.73
C LEU A 108 -0.27 13.98 8.72
N ARG A 109 -0.07 15.17 8.14
CA ARG A 109 -0.81 15.64 6.98
C ARG A 109 0.17 16.11 5.91
N LEU A 110 -0.01 15.60 4.70
CA LEU A 110 0.62 16.08 3.49
C LEU A 110 -0.45 16.77 2.65
N ASP A 111 -0.21 18.01 2.28
CA ASP A 111 -0.98 18.75 1.27
C ASP A 111 -0.09 18.94 0.05
N GLY A 112 -0.58 18.57 -1.12
CA GLY A 112 0.15 18.64 -2.37
C GLY A 112 -0.66 19.33 -3.45
N LYS A 113 0.05 19.97 -4.40
CA LYS A 113 -0.54 20.54 -5.61
C LYS A 113 0.43 20.42 -6.78
N VAL A 114 -0.12 20.25 -7.97
CA VAL A 114 0.66 20.17 -9.19
C VAL A 114 -0.21 20.59 -10.38
N LYS A 115 0.41 21.28 -11.35
CA LYS A 115 -0.24 21.75 -12.57
C LYS A 115 0.63 21.42 -13.79
N GLY A 116 0.01 21.16 -14.93
CA GLY A 116 0.69 20.91 -16.18
C GLY A 116 0.74 19.43 -16.56
N ARG A 117 1.87 18.95 -17.08
CA ARG A 117 2.07 17.54 -17.44
C ARG A 117 3.07 16.91 -16.50
N GLN A 118 2.67 15.82 -15.86
CA GLN A 118 3.53 14.99 -15.02
C GLN A 118 2.98 13.57 -14.95
N PHE A 119 3.85 12.59 -14.65
CA PHE A 119 3.44 11.29 -14.19
C PHE A 119 3.30 11.27 -12.67
N ASP A 120 2.75 10.19 -12.13
CA ASP A 120 2.80 9.86 -10.71
C ASP A 120 4.25 9.63 -10.28
N ARG A 121 4.58 10.12 -9.07
CA ARG A 121 5.93 10.11 -8.52
C ARG A 121 5.93 9.50 -7.13
N LEU A 122 6.90 8.64 -6.83
CA LEU A 122 7.11 8.15 -5.48
C LEU A 122 7.77 9.20 -4.60
N GLY A 123 7.32 9.22 -3.34
CA GLY A 123 7.90 10.09 -2.33
C GLY A 123 7.95 9.44 -0.96
N TYR A 124 8.80 10.01 -0.09
CA TYR A 124 8.94 9.60 1.30
C TYR A 124 9.16 10.81 2.22
N VAL A 125 8.87 10.63 3.50
CA VAL A 125 9.18 11.57 4.58
C VAL A 125 9.91 10.82 5.68
N HIS A 126 11.14 11.25 6.00
CA HIS A 126 11.94 10.77 7.12
C HIS A 126 12.05 11.82 8.22
N VAL A 127 11.98 11.39 9.47
CA VAL A 127 12.32 12.19 10.65
C VAL A 127 13.32 11.40 11.50
N GLY A 128 14.52 11.91 11.67
CA GLY A 128 15.62 11.21 12.35
C GLY A 128 15.98 9.87 11.66
N GLY A 129 15.83 9.79 10.33
CA GLY A 129 16.04 8.59 9.54
C GLY A 129 14.87 7.59 9.56
N VAL A 130 13.87 7.79 10.42
CA VAL A 130 12.65 6.95 10.46
C VAL A 130 11.72 7.36 9.33
N GLU A 131 11.34 6.43 8.47
CA GLU A 131 10.36 6.68 7.43
C GLU A 131 8.95 6.69 8.02
N ILE A 132 8.33 7.86 8.06
CA ILE A 132 6.99 8.06 8.65
C ILE A 132 5.88 8.07 7.60
N LEU A 133 6.21 8.32 6.34
CA LEU A 133 5.29 8.27 5.21
C LEU A 133 6.01 7.81 3.96
N ARG A 134 5.37 6.92 3.20
CA ARG A 134 5.64 6.64 1.79
C ARG A 134 4.37 6.88 0.99
N THR A 135 4.48 7.54 -0.14
CA THR A 135 3.35 7.99 -0.95
C THR A 135 3.68 7.98 -2.43
N SER A 136 2.67 7.90 -3.27
CA SER A 136 2.74 8.24 -4.69
C SER A 136 1.88 9.48 -4.95
N THR A 137 2.22 10.28 -5.96
CA THR A 137 1.48 11.50 -6.29
C THR A 137 0.46 11.26 -7.39
N PRO A 138 -0.69 11.94 -7.38
CA PRO A 138 -1.64 11.89 -8.49
C PRO A 138 -1.09 12.59 -9.73
N GLN A 139 -1.56 12.19 -10.90
CA GLN A 139 -1.23 12.85 -12.17
C GLN A 139 -2.09 14.10 -12.38
N PRO A 140 -1.47 15.25 -12.70
CA PRO A 140 -2.19 16.52 -12.80
C PRO A 140 -3.04 16.67 -14.05
N SER A 141 -4.10 17.46 -13.94
CA SER A 141 -4.73 18.10 -15.09
C SER A 141 -3.85 19.26 -15.63
N PRO A 142 -4.05 19.73 -16.87
CA PRO A 142 -3.44 20.96 -17.36
C PRO A 142 -3.76 22.18 -16.49
N ASP A 143 -4.96 22.20 -15.87
CA ASP A 143 -5.42 23.31 -15.04
C ASP A 143 -4.98 23.19 -13.59
N GLY A 144 -4.50 22.01 -13.18
CA GLY A 144 -3.95 21.70 -11.86
C GLY A 144 -4.87 20.85 -11.01
N ILE A 145 -4.30 20.24 -9.99
CA ILE A 145 -5.00 19.48 -8.95
C ILE A 145 -4.38 19.79 -7.59
N GLU A 146 -5.20 19.64 -6.54
CA GLU A 146 -4.76 19.64 -5.15
C GLU A 146 -5.19 18.33 -4.48
N TRP A 147 -4.37 17.82 -3.54
CA TRP A 147 -4.73 16.62 -2.77
C TRP A 147 -4.18 16.70 -1.36
N SER A 148 -4.72 15.86 -0.49
CA SER A 148 -4.18 15.70 0.85
C SER A 148 -4.18 14.24 1.30
N VAL A 149 -3.19 13.90 2.14
CA VAL A 149 -3.04 12.59 2.78
C VAL A 149 -2.94 12.79 4.29
N GLU A 150 -3.72 12.03 5.06
CA GLU A 150 -3.58 11.98 6.51
C GLU A 150 -3.14 10.57 6.94
N LYS A 151 -2.19 10.50 7.88
CA LYS A 151 -1.69 9.25 8.45
C LYS A 151 -1.54 9.35 9.95
N ASP A 152 -1.99 8.32 10.66
CA ASP A 152 -1.68 8.15 12.08
C ASP A 152 -0.23 7.68 12.24
N VAL A 153 0.61 8.57 12.76
CA VAL A 153 2.03 8.32 13.01
C VAL A 153 2.36 8.24 14.51
N THR A 154 1.35 8.01 15.35
CA THR A 154 1.47 7.92 16.82
C THR A 154 2.50 6.86 17.24
N ARG A 155 2.63 5.78 16.47
CA ARG A 155 3.60 4.71 16.73
C ARG A 155 5.06 5.16 16.66
N TYR A 156 5.35 6.28 16.02
CA TYR A 156 6.69 6.88 15.92
C TYR A 156 6.94 7.97 16.98
N SER A 157 6.16 8.02 18.06
CA SER A 157 6.24 9.06 19.10
C SER A 157 7.63 9.18 19.75
N ASP A 158 8.40 8.09 19.87
CA ASP A 158 9.79 8.17 20.39
C ASP A 158 10.66 9.09 19.53
N THR A 159 10.52 9.01 18.20
CA THR A 159 11.25 9.86 17.23
C THR A 159 10.92 11.34 17.44
N PHE A 160 9.67 11.65 17.77
CA PHE A 160 9.19 13.04 17.90
C PHE A 160 9.47 13.69 19.26
N ARG A 161 10.07 12.98 20.22
CA ARG A 161 10.40 13.56 21.55
C ARG A 161 11.67 14.40 21.55
N ARG A 162 12.41 14.43 20.48
CA ARG A 162 13.70 15.12 20.35
C ARG A 162 13.76 15.87 19.03
N SER A 163 14.61 16.88 18.97
CA SER A 163 14.98 17.51 17.69
C SER A 163 15.63 16.47 16.78
N GLN A 164 15.26 16.48 15.52
CA GLN A 164 15.67 15.52 14.51
C GLN A 164 15.88 16.21 13.17
N ASP A 165 16.70 15.62 12.32
CA ASP A 165 16.76 15.99 10.91
C ASP A 165 15.48 15.52 10.21
N VAL A 166 15.05 16.29 9.22
CA VAL A 166 13.93 15.97 8.32
C VAL A 166 14.49 15.84 6.92
N GLU A 167 14.16 14.74 6.27
CA GLU A 167 14.41 14.56 4.84
C GLU A 167 13.12 14.17 4.15
N MET A 168 12.83 14.84 3.04
CA MET A 168 11.67 14.53 2.21
C MET A 168 12.08 14.54 0.74
N LEU A 169 11.62 13.56 -0.01
CA LEU A 169 11.75 13.55 -1.46
C LEU A 169 10.41 13.17 -2.09
N ILE A 170 10.07 13.88 -3.15
CA ILE A 170 9.20 13.39 -4.22
C ILE A 170 10.05 13.42 -5.47
N GLY A 171 10.46 12.23 -5.93
CA GLY A 171 11.31 12.12 -7.11
C GLY A 171 10.58 12.64 -8.33
N ASN A 172 11.12 13.67 -9.00
CA ASN A 172 10.47 14.31 -10.12
C ASN A 172 11.42 14.51 -11.30
N VAL A 173 10.88 14.85 -12.46
CA VAL A 173 11.60 15.31 -13.65
C VAL A 173 10.79 16.46 -14.21
N VAL A 174 11.42 17.65 -14.36
CA VAL A 174 10.80 18.81 -14.98
C VAL A 174 11.65 19.21 -16.18
N ASP A 175 11.05 19.17 -17.37
CA ASP A 175 11.64 19.51 -18.66
C ASP A 175 10.57 20.07 -19.60
N ASP A 176 10.88 20.20 -20.89
CA ASP A 176 9.93 20.71 -21.91
C ASP A 176 8.73 19.75 -22.13
N THR A 177 8.84 18.49 -21.71
CA THR A 177 7.79 17.47 -21.82
C THR A 177 6.99 17.36 -20.53
N TYR A 178 7.66 17.33 -19.38
CA TYR A 178 7.09 17.20 -18.04
C TYR A 178 7.19 18.53 -17.32
N THR A 179 6.15 19.34 -17.44
CA THR A 179 6.15 20.72 -16.94
C THR A 179 5.68 20.86 -15.49
N GLY A 180 5.13 19.78 -14.91
CA GLY A 180 4.53 19.80 -13.58
C GLY A 180 5.56 19.83 -12.45
N VAL A 181 5.66 20.98 -11.78
CA VAL A 181 6.38 21.11 -10.51
C VAL A 181 5.45 20.68 -9.39
N ILE A 182 5.93 19.77 -8.52
CA ILE A 182 5.13 19.24 -7.40
C ILE A 182 5.43 20.08 -6.17
N ASP A 183 4.43 20.81 -5.69
CA ASP A 183 4.51 21.65 -4.50
C ASP A 183 3.86 20.91 -3.32
N VAL A 184 4.57 20.76 -2.22
CA VAL A 184 4.12 19.93 -1.08
C VAL A 184 4.41 20.61 0.25
N LYS A 185 3.43 20.52 1.15
CA LYS A 185 3.56 20.88 2.56
C LYS A 185 3.26 19.67 3.44
N VAL A 186 4.18 19.35 4.35
CA VAL A 186 4.00 18.28 5.35
C VAL A 186 3.98 18.85 6.75
N SER A 187 3.03 18.43 7.56
CA SER A 187 2.87 18.87 8.93
C SER A 187 2.52 17.73 9.88
N LEU A 188 2.79 17.92 11.17
CA LEU A 188 2.37 17.05 12.26
C LEU A 188 1.44 17.82 13.21
N THR A 189 0.35 17.15 13.61
CA THR A 189 -0.52 17.64 14.70
C THR A 189 -0.44 16.65 15.86
N PHE A 190 -0.04 17.15 17.02
CA PHE A 190 0.12 16.42 18.26
C PHE A 190 -1.09 16.66 19.16
N TYR A 191 -1.79 15.60 19.54
CA TYR A 191 -2.92 15.67 20.47
C TYR A 191 -2.44 15.24 21.85
N ALA A 192 -2.41 16.17 22.81
CA ALA A 192 -1.94 15.90 24.17
C ALA A 192 -2.79 14.83 24.87
N GLY A 193 -2.15 13.93 25.62
CA GLY A 193 -2.84 12.86 26.35
C GLY A 193 -2.13 11.53 26.28
N ARG A 194 -2.79 10.48 26.80
CA ARG A 194 -2.26 9.11 26.73
C ARG A 194 -2.86 8.37 25.54
N SER A 195 -2.05 7.67 24.78
CA SER A 195 -2.51 6.76 23.73
C SER A 195 -3.29 5.59 24.34
N GLN A 196 -4.32 5.13 23.66
CA GLN A 196 -5.09 3.93 24.05
C GLN A 196 -4.27 2.64 23.90
N ALA A 197 -3.40 2.61 22.88
CA ALA A 197 -2.44 1.52 22.70
C ALA A 197 -1.04 2.00 23.10
N PRO A 198 -0.23 1.18 23.79
CA PRO A 198 1.14 1.56 24.13
C PRO A 198 1.95 1.74 22.83
N ALA A 199 2.50 2.94 22.64
CA ALA A 199 3.47 3.17 21.59
C ALA A 199 4.78 2.45 21.92
N PRO A 200 5.59 2.09 20.91
CA PRO A 200 6.96 1.60 21.13
C PRO A 200 7.79 2.56 21.98
N ASP A 201 8.63 2.00 22.82
CA ASP A 201 9.55 2.78 23.67
C ASP A 201 10.71 3.36 22.86
N ARG A 202 11.10 2.67 21.78
CA ARG A 202 12.11 3.09 20.83
C ARG A 202 11.67 2.82 19.40
N VAL A 203 12.05 3.74 18.52
CA VAL A 203 12.00 3.56 17.07
C VAL A 203 13.43 3.66 16.55
N LEU A 204 13.89 2.60 15.90
CA LEU A 204 15.26 2.46 15.40
C LEU A 204 15.23 2.33 13.88
N THR A 205 16.37 2.64 13.27
CA THR A 205 16.62 2.41 11.84
C THR A 205 17.85 1.52 11.67
N LEU A 206 18.04 0.94 10.52
CA LEU A 206 19.25 0.20 10.20
C LEU A 206 20.38 1.18 9.85
N LYS A 207 21.59 0.87 10.31
CA LYS A 207 22.81 1.52 9.86
C LYS A 207 23.66 0.47 9.10
N ASP A 208 23.87 0.68 7.82
CA ASP A 208 24.63 -0.25 6.97
C ASP A 208 24.13 -1.70 7.10
N ASN A 209 22.82 -1.90 7.04
CA ASN A 209 22.14 -3.18 7.27
C ASN A 209 22.40 -3.79 8.65
N THR A 210 22.79 -3.01 9.64
CA THR A 210 22.97 -3.47 11.01
C THR A 210 21.96 -2.83 11.98
N LEU A 211 21.54 -3.63 12.96
CA LEU A 211 20.64 -3.26 14.04
C LEU A 211 21.29 -3.53 15.39
N THR A 212 21.23 -2.57 16.29
CA THR A 212 21.56 -2.78 17.71
C THR A 212 20.35 -2.42 18.55
N THR A 213 19.74 -3.39 19.19
CA THR A 213 18.56 -3.17 20.04
C THR A 213 18.95 -2.88 21.49
N PRO A 214 18.10 -2.17 22.25
CA PRO A 214 18.23 -2.13 23.70
C PRO A 214 18.23 -3.54 24.31
N ARG A 215 19.12 -3.80 25.26
CA ARG A 215 19.29 -5.13 25.87
C ARG A 215 18.06 -5.64 26.63
N ASN A 216 17.14 -4.76 26.98
CA ASN A 216 15.89 -5.06 27.67
C ASN A 216 14.66 -5.06 26.75
N SER A 217 14.85 -5.30 25.46
CA SER A 217 13.75 -5.38 24.51
C SER A 217 12.92 -6.66 24.77
N GLU A 218 11.63 -6.49 25.01
CA GLU A 218 10.70 -7.61 25.21
C GLU A 218 9.81 -7.91 23.98
N ARG A 219 9.65 -6.92 23.08
CA ARG A 219 9.01 -7.09 21.78
C ARG A 219 9.70 -6.25 20.72
N ILE A 220 9.92 -6.83 19.56
CA ILE A 220 10.61 -6.19 18.43
C ILE A 220 9.78 -6.44 17.17
N VAL A 221 9.41 -5.37 16.45
CA VAL A 221 8.68 -5.44 15.19
C VAL A 221 9.44 -4.62 14.14
N ALA A 222 9.72 -5.21 13.00
CA ALA A 222 10.25 -4.48 11.85
C ALA A 222 9.13 -4.08 10.89
N GLU A 223 9.21 -2.86 10.36
CA GLU A 223 8.37 -2.34 9.27
C GLU A 223 9.23 -2.18 8.02
N VAL A 224 8.80 -2.73 6.91
CA VAL A 224 9.50 -2.63 5.62
C VAL A 224 8.59 -1.97 4.60
N TYR A 225 8.97 -0.82 4.09
CA TYR A 225 8.28 -0.18 2.96
C TYR A 225 8.80 -0.77 1.64
N ALA A 226 8.26 -1.91 1.23
CA ALA A 226 8.68 -2.56 0.00
C ALA A 226 7.94 -1.98 -1.20
N THR A 227 8.67 -1.29 -2.09
CA THR A 227 8.13 -0.69 -3.30
C THR A 227 8.96 -1.07 -4.52
N GLY A 228 8.34 -1.79 -5.48
CA GLY A 228 8.87 -1.98 -6.83
C GLY A 228 8.60 -0.71 -7.65
N SER A 229 9.64 0.04 -8.00
CA SER A 229 9.49 1.41 -8.49
C SER A 229 10.39 1.77 -9.68
N GLY A 230 10.98 0.81 -10.32
CA GLY A 230 11.86 1.07 -11.45
C GLY A 230 12.84 -0.08 -11.66
N GLY A 231 13.83 0.11 -12.53
CA GLY A 231 14.81 -0.92 -12.85
C GLY A 231 14.20 -2.11 -13.60
N GLY A 232 14.25 -2.12 -14.93
CA GLY A 232 13.61 -3.13 -15.75
C GLY A 232 12.09 -3.04 -15.67
N CYS A 233 11.45 -4.16 -15.35
CA CYS A 233 9.99 -4.26 -15.25
C CYS A 233 9.47 -4.32 -13.81
N GLU A 234 10.26 -3.98 -12.81
CA GLU A 234 9.86 -4.12 -11.40
C GLU A 234 8.73 -3.16 -10.99
N GLU A 235 8.46 -2.14 -11.77
CA GLU A 235 7.26 -1.31 -11.63
C GLU A 235 5.97 -2.10 -11.91
N TYR A 236 6.04 -3.06 -12.85
CA TYR A 236 4.95 -3.93 -13.28
C TYR A 236 5.30 -5.41 -13.09
N TRP A 237 6.00 -5.75 -12.01
CA TRP A 237 6.51 -7.09 -11.75
C TRP A 237 5.44 -8.19 -11.87
N TYR A 238 4.19 -7.87 -11.59
CA TYR A 238 3.06 -8.80 -11.67
C TYR A 238 2.68 -9.20 -13.11
N LEU A 239 3.20 -8.48 -14.12
CA LEU A 239 3.07 -8.80 -15.55
C LEU A 239 4.30 -9.51 -16.11
N THR A 240 5.39 -9.67 -15.35
CA THR A 240 6.60 -10.31 -15.88
C THR A 240 6.33 -11.76 -16.25
N VAL A 241 7.05 -12.24 -17.26
CA VAL A 241 6.99 -13.62 -17.76
C VAL A 241 8.39 -14.26 -17.74
N PRO A 242 8.49 -15.61 -17.72
CA PRO A 242 9.78 -16.28 -17.90
C PRO A 242 10.48 -15.88 -19.21
N ASP A 243 11.80 -15.91 -19.23
CA ASP A 243 12.64 -15.53 -20.39
C ASP A 243 12.33 -16.33 -21.66
N SER A 244 11.66 -17.48 -21.53
CA SER A 244 11.22 -18.31 -22.66
C SER A 244 9.97 -17.79 -23.36
N ALA A 245 9.25 -16.81 -22.77
CA ALA A 245 8.00 -16.29 -23.31
C ALA A 245 8.23 -14.95 -24.04
N PRO A 246 7.63 -14.74 -25.23
CA PRO A 246 7.82 -13.55 -26.05
C PRO A 246 6.95 -12.37 -25.53
N TYR A 247 7.40 -11.72 -24.49
CA TYR A 247 6.72 -10.56 -23.88
C TYR A 247 7.74 -9.46 -23.57
N SER A 248 7.30 -8.21 -23.54
CA SER A 248 8.18 -7.06 -23.36
C SER A 248 8.83 -7.00 -21.98
N CYS A 249 8.20 -7.59 -20.95
CA CYS A 249 8.71 -7.67 -19.59
C CYS A 249 9.03 -9.10 -19.18
N GLN A 250 10.33 -9.41 -19.04
CA GLN A 250 10.81 -10.75 -18.70
C GLN A 250 11.52 -10.74 -17.35
N ALA A 251 11.32 -11.84 -16.60
CA ALA A 251 12.06 -12.21 -15.41
C ALA A 251 12.16 -13.75 -15.35
N ALA A 252 13.35 -14.32 -15.16
CA ALA A 252 13.58 -15.76 -15.24
C ALA A 252 12.62 -16.58 -14.36
N GLY A 253 12.28 -16.08 -13.17
CA GLY A 253 11.31 -16.69 -12.25
C GLY A 253 9.85 -16.29 -12.48
N GLY A 254 9.53 -15.51 -13.54
CA GLY A 254 8.18 -15.00 -13.77
C GLY A 254 7.74 -13.94 -12.72
N PRO A 255 6.43 -13.79 -12.50
CA PRO A 255 5.86 -12.67 -11.71
C PRO A 255 5.84 -12.89 -10.19
N TYR A 256 6.36 -13.99 -9.67
CA TYR A 256 6.37 -14.21 -8.21
C TYR A 256 7.34 -13.24 -7.52
N ARG A 257 6.86 -12.51 -6.52
CA ARG A 257 7.70 -11.68 -5.63
C ARG A 257 7.36 -11.99 -4.18
N GLU A 258 8.41 -12.09 -3.34
CA GLU A 258 8.32 -12.27 -1.90
C GLU A 258 9.35 -11.39 -1.22
N VAL A 259 8.91 -10.59 -0.26
CA VAL A 259 9.80 -9.76 0.57
C VAL A 259 10.28 -10.59 1.75
N GLN A 260 11.57 -10.89 1.79
CA GLN A 260 12.23 -11.63 2.85
C GLN A 260 13.00 -10.70 3.79
N LEU A 261 12.87 -10.91 5.09
CA LEU A 261 13.70 -10.29 6.10
C LEU A 261 14.55 -11.36 6.79
N LYS A 262 15.87 -11.12 6.89
CA LYS A 262 16.82 -12.02 7.54
C LYS A 262 17.52 -11.34 8.71
N VAL A 263 17.77 -12.10 9.76
CA VAL A 263 18.59 -11.69 10.92
C VAL A 263 19.80 -12.65 10.99
N ASP A 264 21.00 -12.10 10.88
CA ASP A 264 22.28 -12.86 10.83
C ASP A 264 22.22 -14.04 9.82
N GLY A 265 21.70 -13.77 8.63
CA GLY A 265 21.52 -14.74 7.55
C GLY A 265 20.34 -15.71 7.74
N ARG A 266 19.65 -15.71 8.89
CA ARG A 266 18.49 -16.57 9.14
C ARG A 266 17.21 -15.87 8.69
N LEU A 267 16.38 -16.58 7.93
CA LEU A 267 15.09 -16.06 7.48
C LEU A 267 14.18 -15.80 8.70
N ALA A 268 13.88 -14.54 8.98
CA ALA A 268 13.08 -14.11 10.12
C ALA A 268 11.65 -13.74 9.73
N GLY A 269 11.42 -13.38 8.46
CA GLY A 269 10.10 -13.04 7.96
C GLY A 269 9.99 -13.20 6.45
N ILE A 270 8.78 -13.50 5.99
CA ILE A 270 8.38 -13.57 4.58
C ILE A 270 7.09 -12.77 4.42
N ALA A 271 6.83 -12.14 3.26
CA ALA A 271 5.56 -11.48 2.98
C ALA A 271 5.31 -11.31 1.48
N ALA A 272 4.04 -11.31 1.09
CA ALA A 272 3.64 -10.89 -0.25
C ALA A 272 3.61 -9.35 -0.32
N PRO A 273 4.28 -8.72 -1.30
CA PRO A 273 4.12 -7.29 -1.53
C PRO A 273 2.73 -6.98 -2.11
N PHE A 274 2.22 -5.77 -1.86
CA PHE A 274 1.04 -5.28 -2.57
C PHE A 274 1.41 -5.02 -4.04
N PRO A 275 0.56 -5.39 -5.03
CA PRO A 275 0.98 -5.45 -6.43
C PRO A 275 1.33 -4.09 -7.03
N THR A 276 0.74 -2.99 -6.59
CA THR A 276 1.04 -1.66 -7.13
C THR A 276 1.32 -0.64 -6.03
N VAL A 277 2.17 0.32 -6.34
CA VAL A 277 2.50 1.45 -5.45
C VAL A 277 2.14 2.80 -6.08
N TRP A 278 1.78 2.79 -7.35
CA TRP A 278 1.48 3.98 -8.13
C TRP A 278 0.01 4.40 -7.99
N THR A 279 -0.28 5.68 -8.18
CA THR A 279 -1.66 6.15 -8.27
C THR A 279 -2.34 5.62 -9.52
N GLY A 280 -1.56 5.41 -10.59
CA GLY A 280 -1.97 4.87 -11.88
C GLY A 280 -1.31 3.52 -12.17
N GLY A 281 -1.76 2.46 -11.52
CA GLY A 281 -1.07 1.16 -11.50
C GLY A 281 -1.04 0.35 -12.79
N TRP A 282 -1.76 0.67 -13.85
CA TRP A 282 -1.69 -0.05 -15.13
C TRP A 282 -2.18 0.81 -16.28
N SER A 283 -1.30 1.06 -17.20
CA SER A 283 -1.42 1.55 -18.58
C SER A 283 -2.37 2.70 -18.96
N ASN A 284 -3.51 2.92 -18.34
CA ASN A 284 -4.49 3.91 -18.78
C ASN A 284 -4.70 5.00 -17.72
N PRO A 285 -4.14 6.21 -17.89
CA PRO A 285 -4.20 7.25 -16.86
C PRO A 285 -5.62 7.76 -16.57
N PHE A 286 -6.54 7.61 -17.51
CA PHE A 286 -7.94 8.03 -17.34
C PHE A 286 -8.72 7.18 -16.33
N LEU A 287 -8.17 6.05 -15.87
CA LEU A 287 -8.68 5.28 -14.75
C LEU A 287 -8.45 5.98 -13.41
N TRP A 288 -7.32 6.71 -13.25
CA TRP A 288 -6.73 7.05 -11.96
C TRP A 288 -6.79 8.53 -11.58
N TYR A 289 -7.20 9.40 -12.45
CA TYR A 289 -7.06 10.84 -12.26
C TYR A 289 -7.75 11.38 -11.01
N VAL A 290 -8.95 10.87 -10.67
CA VAL A 290 -9.74 11.37 -9.53
C VAL A 290 -9.79 10.37 -8.37
N VAL A 291 -9.80 9.08 -8.65
CA VAL A 291 -9.71 8.04 -7.63
C VAL A 291 -8.41 7.27 -7.85
N PRO A 292 -7.36 7.56 -7.07
CA PRO A 292 -6.09 6.84 -7.14
C PRO A 292 -6.24 5.36 -6.77
N GLY A 293 -5.31 4.53 -7.23
CA GLY A 293 -5.26 3.13 -6.85
C GLY A 293 -5.19 2.91 -5.34
N PRO A 294 -5.69 1.78 -4.83
CA PRO A 294 -5.64 1.46 -3.40
C PRO A 294 -4.23 1.62 -2.83
N ARG A 295 -4.11 2.17 -1.63
CA ARG A 295 -2.86 2.44 -0.89
C ARG A 295 -1.91 3.47 -1.52
N ALA A 296 -2.08 3.91 -2.76
CA ALA A 296 -1.07 4.71 -3.46
C ALA A 296 -0.71 6.02 -2.74
N LEU A 297 -1.69 6.70 -2.13
CA LEU A 297 -1.44 7.94 -1.37
C LEU A 297 -0.85 7.70 0.04
N ASP A 298 -1.02 6.51 0.61
CA ASP A 298 -0.43 6.09 1.89
C ASP A 298 0.01 4.63 1.78
N ILE A 299 1.18 4.40 1.18
CA ILE A 299 1.77 3.08 1.00
C ILE A 299 2.08 2.48 2.37
N LYS A 300 1.49 1.31 2.64
CA LYS A 300 1.60 0.67 3.95
C LYS A 300 2.89 -0.16 4.05
N PRO A 301 3.61 -0.10 5.18
CA PRO A 301 4.73 -1.01 5.41
C PRO A 301 4.23 -2.45 5.64
N ILE A 302 5.09 -3.40 5.32
CA ILE A 302 4.96 -4.79 5.73
C ILE A 302 5.52 -4.91 7.15
N GLU A 303 4.78 -5.55 8.05
CA GLU A 303 5.23 -5.79 9.42
C GLU A 303 5.77 -7.21 9.58
N TYR A 304 6.87 -7.33 10.35
CA TYR A 304 7.48 -8.59 10.76
C TYR A 304 7.70 -8.61 12.26
N ASP A 305 7.06 -9.53 12.99
CA ASP A 305 7.32 -9.70 14.43
C ASP A 305 8.63 -10.47 14.64
N LEU A 306 9.68 -9.75 15.01
CA LEU A 306 11.02 -10.26 15.28
C LEU A 306 11.22 -10.71 16.74
N THR A 307 10.17 -10.67 17.58
CA THR A 307 10.25 -11.06 19.00
C THR A 307 10.83 -12.47 19.21
N PRO A 308 10.59 -13.49 18.34
CA PRO A 308 11.28 -14.77 18.44
C PRO A 308 12.81 -14.67 18.41
N PHE A 309 13.37 -13.63 17.79
CA PHE A 309 14.81 -13.37 17.70
C PHE A 309 15.34 -12.44 18.80
N ALA A 310 14.48 -11.94 19.71
CA ALA A 310 14.90 -10.97 20.72
C ALA A 310 16.01 -11.51 21.62
N GLY A 311 16.02 -12.81 21.93
CA GLY A 311 17.11 -13.43 22.71
C GLY A 311 18.49 -13.39 22.00
N ILE A 312 18.51 -13.21 20.68
CA ILE A 312 19.75 -13.00 19.90
C ILE A 312 20.03 -11.50 19.84
N LEU A 313 19.04 -10.69 19.47
CA LEU A 313 19.17 -9.25 19.24
C LEU A 313 19.52 -8.44 20.52
N ASN A 314 19.20 -8.97 21.72
CA ASN A 314 19.39 -8.30 23.00
C ASN A 314 20.80 -8.45 23.62
N ASP A 315 21.77 -9.04 22.91
CA ASP A 315 23.13 -9.26 23.43
C ASP A 315 23.94 -7.95 23.53
N GLY A 316 23.44 -6.85 22.93
CA GLY A 316 24.05 -5.54 22.91
C GLY A 316 25.07 -5.33 21.80
N ARG A 317 25.14 -6.26 20.83
CA ARG A 317 26.01 -6.16 19.65
C ARG A 317 25.20 -5.76 18.41
N PRO A 318 25.87 -5.25 17.37
CA PRO A 318 25.23 -5.07 16.07
C PRO A 318 24.91 -6.43 15.41
N HIS A 319 23.69 -6.60 14.93
CA HIS A 319 23.23 -7.75 14.19
C HIS A 319 22.93 -7.37 12.74
N ARG A 320 23.24 -8.24 11.79
CA ARG A 320 22.93 -8.01 10.38
C ARG A 320 21.46 -8.24 10.13
N VAL A 321 20.77 -7.22 9.63
CA VAL A 321 19.36 -7.29 9.19
C VAL A 321 19.31 -6.95 7.71
N GLU A 322 18.84 -7.89 6.91
CA GLU A 322 18.81 -7.77 5.46
C GLU A 322 17.38 -7.96 4.95
N VAL A 323 16.99 -7.11 4.01
CA VAL A 323 15.76 -7.29 3.24
C VAL A 323 16.13 -7.63 1.80
N SER A 324 15.49 -8.64 1.26
CA SER A 324 15.63 -9.03 -0.15
C SER A 324 14.26 -9.32 -0.75
N VAL A 325 14.13 -9.15 -2.06
CA VAL A 325 12.91 -9.47 -2.80
C VAL A 325 13.21 -10.64 -3.74
N VAL A 326 12.55 -11.76 -3.49
CA VAL A 326 12.65 -12.96 -4.34
C VAL A 326 11.99 -12.71 -5.69
N GLY A 327 12.58 -13.23 -6.76
CA GLY A 327 12.06 -13.15 -8.13
C GLY A 327 12.53 -11.92 -8.91
N VAL A 328 13.25 -10.99 -8.28
CA VAL A 328 13.90 -9.87 -8.98
C VAL A 328 15.02 -10.45 -9.86
N PRO A 329 15.07 -10.11 -11.16
CA PRO A 329 16.13 -10.59 -12.05
C PRO A 329 17.53 -10.19 -11.56
N GLU A 330 18.52 -11.06 -11.80
CA GLU A 330 19.91 -10.80 -11.42
C GLU A 330 20.42 -9.50 -12.08
N GLY A 331 21.12 -8.69 -11.31
CA GLY A 331 21.65 -7.41 -11.77
C GLY A 331 20.61 -6.28 -11.90
N GLN A 332 19.33 -6.55 -11.67
CA GLN A 332 18.30 -5.51 -11.60
C GLN A 332 18.17 -4.97 -10.18
N SER A 333 18.01 -3.64 -10.11
CA SER A 333 17.57 -2.95 -8.90
C SER A 333 16.23 -2.30 -9.21
N GLY A 334 15.29 -2.28 -8.42
CA GLY A 334 13.99 -1.67 -8.72
C GLY A 334 13.10 -1.68 -7.50
N TRP A 335 13.66 -2.17 -6.38
CA TRP A 335 12.97 -2.21 -5.11
C TRP A 335 13.65 -1.33 -4.08
N SER A 336 12.86 -0.49 -3.45
CA SER A 336 13.23 0.25 -2.25
C SER A 336 12.62 -0.45 -1.03
N THR A 337 13.46 -0.76 -0.03
CA THR A 337 13.06 -1.56 1.13
C THR A 337 13.59 -0.99 2.44
N PRO A 338 13.37 0.30 2.75
CA PRO A 338 13.79 0.87 4.03
C PRO A 338 13.09 0.18 5.20
N VAL A 339 13.78 0.13 6.34
CA VAL A 339 13.35 -0.60 7.53
C VAL A 339 13.30 0.32 8.73
N ASN A 340 12.14 0.40 9.39
CA ASN A 340 11.99 0.89 10.74
C ASN A 340 11.89 -0.29 11.70
N VAL A 341 12.42 -0.15 12.93
CA VAL A 341 12.30 -1.17 13.97
C VAL A 341 11.67 -0.57 15.21
N LEU A 342 10.52 -1.11 15.58
CA LEU A 342 9.72 -0.69 16.74
C LEU A 342 10.04 -1.61 17.91
N VAL A 343 10.48 -1.05 19.03
CA VAL A 343 10.93 -1.81 20.19
C VAL A 343 10.12 -1.44 21.42
N HIS A 344 9.58 -2.47 22.09
CA HIS A 344 9.01 -2.34 23.44
C HIS A 344 10.01 -2.90 24.45
N GLN A 345 10.24 -2.16 25.55
CA GLN A 345 11.24 -2.47 26.55
C GLN A 345 10.60 -2.89 27.88
N ASP A 346 11.16 -3.88 28.53
CA ASP A 346 10.86 -4.17 29.94
C ASP A 346 11.55 -3.11 30.83
N ALA A 347 10.75 -2.12 31.25
CA ALA A 347 11.24 -1.02 32.07
C ALA A 347 11.79 -1.43 33.45
N LYS A 348 11.51 -2.66 33.92
CA LYS A 348 11.97 -3.19 35.20
C LYS A 348 13.20 -4.08 35.08
N SER A 349 13.69 -4.30 33.86
CA SER A 349 14.88 -5.11 33.60
C SER A 349 15.92 -4.30 32.84
N THR A 350 17.19 -4.51 33.14
CA THR A 350 18.32 -3.99 32.37
C THR A 350 18.73 -4.92 31.22
N HIS A 351 18.29 -6.18 31.27
CA HIS A 351 18.55 -7.19 30.26
C HIS A 351 17.40 -8.20 30.21
N VAL A 352 16.88 -8.44 29.04
CA VAL A 352 15.88 -9.48 28.75
C VAL A 352 16.58 -10.55 27.90
N GLY A 353 16.91 -11.67 28.56
CA GLY A 353 17.46 -12.84 27.89
C GLY A 353 16.38 -13.63 27.14
N GLY A 354 16.78 -14.55 26.28
CA GLY A 354 15.83 -15.38 25.54
C GLY A 354 16.51 -16.36 24.61
N LYS A 355 15.71 -17.09 23.86
CA LYS A 355 16.20 -18.10 22.90
C LYS A 355 15.24 -18.27 21.74
N LEU A 356 15.78 -18.37 20.53
CA LEU A 356 15.06 -18.90 19.36
C LEU A 356 14.91 -20.41 19.53
N THR A 357 13.70 -20.94 19.54
CA THR A 357 13.38 -22.35 19.81
C THR A 357 12.95 -23.13 18.59
N VAL A 358 12.31 -22.44 17.63
CA VAL A 358 11.87 -23.02 16.36
C VAL A 358 12.29 -22.11 15.21
N HIS A 359 12.85 -22.69 14.19
CA HIS A 359 13.14 -22.05 12.91
C HIS A 359 12.90 -23.09 11.81
N LYS A 360 11.75 -22.99 11.15
CA LYS A 360 11.34 -23.93 10.10
C LYS A 360 10.86 -23.13 8.88
N SER A 361 11.58 -23.27 7.78
CA SER A 361 11.19 -22.79 6.46
C SER A 361 10.89 -24.01 5.59
N ALA A 362 9.77 -24.01 4.88
CA ALA A 362 9.55 -24.97 3.81
C ALA A 362 10.33 -24.52 2.55
N ASP A 363 10.34 -25.36 1.53
CA ASP A 363 10.88 -24.97 0.24
C ASP A 363 10.01 -23.87 -0.40
N LEU A 364 10.66 -22.90 -1.00
CA LEU A 364 10.02 -21.86 -1.79
C LEU A 364 9.47 -22.49 -3.08
N VAL A 365 8.19 -22.30 -3.35
CA VAL A 365 7.57 -22.62 -4.64
C VAL A 365 7.54 -21.35 -5.48
N ASN A 366 8.14 -21.38 -6.67
CA ASN A 366 8.03 -20.35 -7.69
C ASN A 366 8.08 -21.04 -9.04
N SER A 367 6.92 -21.28 -9.62
CA SER A 367 6.78 -22.04 -10.87
C SER A 367 5.92 -21.26 -11.85
N SER A 368 6.47 -20.99 -13.01
CA SER A 368 5.76 -20.33 -14.12
C SER A 368 5.83 -21.21 -15.37
N THR A 369 4.68 -21.55 -15.92
CA THR A 369 4.55 -22.37 -17.12
C THR A 369 4.06 -21.53 -18.28
N TYR A 370 4.89 -21.41 -19.31
CA TYR A 370 4.52 -20.76 -20.58
C TYR A 370 3.89 -21.73 -21.54
N THR A 371 2.75 -21.35 -22.11
CA THR A 371 2.06 -22.05 -23.19
C THR A 371 2.00 -21.14 -24.42
N PRO A 372 2.71 -21.52 -25.52
CA PRO A 372 2.65 -20.77 -26.78
C PRO A 372 1.33 -20.98 -27.52
N GLY A 373 0.94 -20.01 -28.35
CA GLY A 373 -0.26 -20.04 -29.18
C GLY A 373 -0.51 -18.69 -29.84
N SER A 374 -1.64 -18.52 -30.52
CA SER A 374 -2.11 -17.20 -30.96
C SER A 374 -2.41 -16.29 -29.76
N ASP A 375 -2.83 -16.89 -28.64
CA ASP A 375 -2.90 -16.32 -27.31
C ASP A 375 -1.80 -16.95 -26.47
N HIS A 376 -0.73 -16.22 -26.24
CA HIS A 376 0.31 -16.61 -25.30
C HIS A 376 -0.25 -16.67 -23.89
N ARG A 377 0.21 -17.61 -23.08
CA ARG A 377 -0.22 -17.71 -21.69
C ARG A 377 0.93 -18.10 -20.78
N VAL A 378 1.03 -17.40 -19.65
CA VAL A 378 1.84 -17.83 -18.50
C VAL A 378 0.92 -18.11 -17.31
N ALA A 379 0.99 -19.30 -16.76
CA ALA A 379 0.36 -19.67 -15.51
C ALA A 379 1.44 -19.75 -14.43
N THR A 380 1.25 -19.04 -13.31
CA THR A 380 2.22 -19.02 -12.20
C THR A 380 1.56 -19.52 -10.93
N GLU A 381 2.30 -20.39 -10.23
CA GLU A 381 2.03 -20.80 -8.85
C GLU A 381 3.24 -20.47 -7.99
N GLY A 382 3.00 -19.82 -6.88
CA GLY A 382 4.03 -19.45 -5.91
C GLY A 382 3.57 -19.64 -4.48
N GLY A 383 4.51 -19.86 -3.58
CA GLY A 383 4.18 -19.98 -2.17
C GLY A 383 5.39 -20.30 -1.31
N HIS A 384 5.28 -19.93 -0.04
CA HIS A 384 6.30 -20.20 0.96
C HIS A 384 5.69 -20.32 2.35
N ARG A 385 6.33 -21.06 3.24
CA ARG A 385 5.88 -21.21 4.63
C ARG A 385 7.04 -21.03 5.58
N LEU A 386 6.85 -20.18 6.57
CA LEU A 386 7.82 -19.94 7.63
C LEU A 386 7.15 -20.12 9.00
N THR A 387 7.86 -20.80 9.91
CA THR A 387 7.51 -20.83 11.34
C THR A 387 8.74 -20.50 12.15
N VAL A 388 8.67 -19.43 12.92
CA VAL A 388 9.70 -19.04 13.88
C VAL A 388 9.07 -18.94 15.27
N ALA A 389 9.76 -19.45 16.29
CA ALA A 389 9.33 -19.32 17.67
C ALA A 389 10.54 -19.08 18.57
N GLY A 390 10.31 -18.30 19.62
CA GLY A 390 11.30 -18.01 20.63
C GLY A 390 10.63 -17.59 21.93
N TYR A 391 11.43 -17.40 22.96
CA TYR A 391 10.96 -16.82 24.22
C TYR A 391 11.91 -15.76 24.72
N VAL A 392 11.38 -14.89 25.54
CA VAL A 392 12.13 -13.90 26.33
C VAL A 392 11.79 -14.06 27.81
N ASP A 393 12.80 -13.90 28.69
CA ASP A 393 12.65 -13.92 30.15
C ASP A 393 12.58 -12.47 30.64
N THR A 394 11.38 -11.99 30.88
CA THR A 394 11.10 -10.62 31.31
C THR A 394 10.92 -10.53 32.83
N SER A 395 10.89 -9.31 33.38
CA SER A 395 10.62 -9.07 34.81
C SER A 395 9.23 -9.54 35.25
N HIS A 396 8.32 -9.75 34.31
CA HIS A 396 6.96 -10.24 34.57
C HIS A 396 6.76 -11.72 34.21
N GLY A 397 7.85 -12.43 33.87
CA GLY A 397 7.88 -13.87 33.57
C GLY A 397 8.29 -14.16 32.13
N ARG A 398 8.39 -15.45 31.82
CA ARG A 398 8.69 -15.89 30.44
C ARG A 398 7.53 -15.60 29.51
N VAL A 399 7.85 -15.06 28.33
CA VAL A 399 6.92 -14.80 27.24
C VAL A 399 7.45 -15.51 25.99
N ALA A 400 6.68 -16.46 25.48
CA ALA A 400 6.98 -17.17 24.24
C ALA A 400 6.17 -16.55 23.08
N THR A 401 6.83 -16.32 21.96
CA THR A 401 6.20 -15.82 20.72
C THR A 401 6.42 -16.81 19.60
N THR A 402 5.35 -17.18 18.93
CA THR A 402 5.37 -18.02 17.72
C THR A 402 4.75 -17.26 16.57
N VAL A 403 5.49 -17.11 15.48
CA VAL A 403 5.04 -16.53 14.21
C VAL A 403 4.97 -17.65 13.17
N ARG A 404 3.81 -17.80 12.54
CA ARG A 404 3.64 -18.67 11.36
C ARG A 404 3.11 -17.80 10.24
N ARG A 405 3.74 -17.90 9.07
CA ARG A 405 3.29 -17.19 7.87
C ARG A 405 3.27 -18.13 6.69
N VAL A 406 2.22 -18.04 5.89
CA VAL A 406 1.99 -18.86 4.70
C VAL A 406 1.64 -17.91 3.57
N LEU A 407 2.42 -17.98 2.51
CA LEU A 407 2.17 -17.22 1.27
C LEU A 407 1.67 -18.16 0.20
N ALA A 408 0.76 -17.67 -0.64
CA ALA A 408 0.34 -18.32 -1.87
C ALA A 408 0.08 -17.26 -2.95
N ASN A 409 0.47 -17.58 -4.17
CA ASN A 409 0.20 -16.77 -5.35
C ASN A 409 -0.30 -17.66 -6.48
N THR A 410 -1.34 -17.23 -7.16
CA THR A 410 -1.77 -17.77 -8.45
C THR A 410 -1.93 -16.64 -9.43
N SER A 411 -1.44 -16.81 -10.65
CA SER A 411 -1.54 -15.81 -11.71
C SER A 411 -1.74 -16.49 -13.06
N SER A 412 -2.58 -15.89 -13.88
CA SER A 412 -2.79 -16.25 -15.29
C SER A 412 -2.65 -15.00 -16.13
N HIS A 413 -1.52 -14.86 -16.80
CA HIS A 413 -1.24 -13.77 -17.72
C HIS A 413 -1.38 -14.26 -19.15
N ARG A 414 -2.11 -13.53 -20.00
CA ARG A 414 -2.35 -13.85 -21.41
C ARG A 414 -2.16 -12.61 -22.27
N TRP A 415 -1.55 -12.79 -23.44
CA TRP A 415 -1.37 -11.72 -24.41
C TRP A 415 -1.35 -12.26 -25.83
N THR A 416 -1.68 -11.41 -26.81
CA THR A 416 -1.56 -11.70 -28.24
C THR A 416 -0.21 -11.26 -28.78
N ASP A 417 0.15 -11.73 -29.99
CA ASP A 417 1.31 -11.22 -30.71
C ASP A 417 1.25 -9.68 -30.84
N GLY A 418 2.39 -9.03 -30.52
CA GLY A 418 2.46 -7.56 -30.48
C GLY A 418 1.76 -6.92 -29.30
N GLU A 419 1.33 -7.71 -28.30
CA GLU A 419 0.73 -7.23 -27.03
C GLU A 419 -0.50 -6.32 -27.25
N THR A 420 -1.24 -6.55 -28.35
CA THR A 420 -2.45 -5.76 -28.65
C THR A 420 -3.65 -6.14 -27.79
N VAL A 421 -3.64 -7.33 -27.21
CA VAL A 421 -4.48 -7.73 -26.09
C VAL A 421 -3.58 -8.26 -24.99
N ASP A 422 -3.80 -7.81 -23.76
CA ASP A 422 -3.04 -8.19 -22.58
C ASP A 422 -3.99 -8.34 -21.39
N SER A 423 -3.99 -9.47 -20.69
CA SER A 423 -4.91 -9.74 -19.59
C SER A 423 -4.25 -10.50 -18.46
N LEU A 424 -4.53 -10.06 -17.24
CA LEU A 424 -4.05 -10.65 -16.00
C LEU A 424 -5.21 -10.99 -15.08
N ASP A 425 -5.18 -12.20 -14.52
CA ASP A 425 -5.96 -12.59 -13.35
C ASP A 425 -4.95 -13.12 -12.30
N ALA A 426 -4.80 -12.41 -11.20
CA ALA A 426 -3.82 -12.75 -10.19
C ALA A 426 -4.36 -12.57 -8.76
N THR A 427 -3.94 -13.49 -7.89
CA THR A 427 -4.27 -13.49 -6.46
C THR A 427 -3.01 -13.75 -5.64
N TRP A 428 -2.80 -12.94 -4.61
CA TRP A 428 -1.76 -13.10 -3.60
C TRP A 428 -2.42 -13.26 -2.23
N ALA A 429 -2.12 -14.35 -1.56
CA ALA A 429 -2.58 -14.62 -0.19
C ALA A 429 -1.38 -14.57 0.77
N ASP A 430 -1.57 -13.88 1.88
CA ASP A 430 -0.61 -13.74 2.97
C ASP A 430 -1.33 -14.01 4.30
N ASP A 431 -1.14 -15.20 4.85
CA ASP A 431 -1.80 -15.70 6.06
C ASP A 431 -0.79 -15.76 7.20
N GLU A 432 -0.96 -14.91 8.21
CA GLU A 432 -0.07 -14.78 9.35
C GLU A 432 -0.77 -15.08 10.67
N SER A 433 -0.15 -15.87 11.52
CA SER A 433 -0.58 -16.13 12.88
C SER A 433 0.55 -15.82 13.87
N VAL A 434 0.32 -14.88 14.78
CA VAL A 434 1.22 -14.54 15.87
C VAL A 434 0.58 -14.99 17.18
N THR A 435 1.21 -15.96 17.86
CA THR A 435 0.78 -16.45 19.18
C THR A 435 1.77 -15.98 20.23
N VAL A 436 1.25 -15.32 21.27
CA VAL A 436 2.01 -14.87 22.45
C VAL A 436 1.49 -15.61 23.67
N ASP A 437 2.38 -16.36 24.31
CA ASP A 437 2.11 -17.15 25.51
C ASP A 437 3.01 -16.67 26.66
N GLY A 438 2.39 -16.27 27.76
CA GLY A 438 3.09 -15.69 28.92
C GLY A 438 2.25 -15.84 30.18
N ARG A 439 2.30 -14.84 31.10
CA ARG A 439 1.41 -14.82 32.25
C ARG A 439 -0.03 -14.58 31.80
N GLY A 440 -0.87 -15.59 31.94
CA GLY A 440 -2.28 -15.58 31.57
C GLY A 440 -2.56 -16.37 30.28
N PRO A 441 -3.79 -16.32 29.76
CA PRO A 441 -4.18 -17.12 28.61
C PRO A 441 -3.43 -16.70 27.34
N ALA A 442 -2.95 -17.69 26.59
CA ALA A 442 -2.28 -17.48 25.32
C ALA A 442 -3.16 -16.67 24.36
N ARG A 443 -2.55 -15.69 23.71
CA ARG A 443 -3.23 -14.81 22.74
C ARG A 443 -2.72 -15.12 21.35
N THR A 444 -3.64 -15.25 20.41
CA THR A 444 -3.31 -15.42 18.99
C THR A 444 -3.99 -14.35 18.18
N THR A 445 -3.20 -13.62 17.40
CA THR A 445 -3.69 -12.75 16.33
C THR A 445 -3.47 -13.47 15.01
N HIS A 446 -4.55 -13.73 14.29
CA HIS A 446 -4.53 -14.31 12.96
C HIS A 446 -4.97 -13.26 11.95
N THR A 447 -4.10 -12.96 10.99
CA THR A 447 -4.34 -11.99 9.93
C THR A 447 -4.25 -12.71 8.58
N ARG A 448 -5.36 -12.71 7.85
CA ARG A 448 -5.41 -13.19 6.47
C ARG A 448 -5.55 -12.00 5.55
N ARG A 449 -4.57 -11.80 4.65
CA ARG A 449 -4.60 -10.78 3.61
C ARG A 449 -4.78 -11.45 2.25
N THR A 450 -5.53 -10.80 1.37
CA THR A 450 -5.68 -11.24 -0.01
C THR A 450 -5.66 -10.01 -0.91
N TYR A 451 -4.73 -10.00 -1.85
CA TYR A 451 -4.64 -9.00 -2.91
C TYR A 451 -5.10 -9.65 -4.21
N THR A 452 -5.88 -8.93 -5.00
CA THR A 452 -6.35 -9.41 -6.31
C THR A 452 -6.15 -8.34 -7.36
N MET A 453 -5.79 -8.75 -8.55
CA MET A 453 -5.74 -7.91 -9.73
C MET A 453 -6.34 -8.69 -10.90
N ASP A 454 -7.42 -8.17 -11.45
CA ASP A 454 -8.08 -8.66 -12.66
C ASP A 454 -8.15 -7.49 -13.63
N GLY A 455 -7.45 -7.59 -14.71
CA GLY A 455 -7.38 -6.53 -15.69
C GLY A 455 -7.20 -7.07 -17.09
N THR A 456 -7.73 -6.31 -18.00
CA THR A 456 -7.47 -6.61 -19.40
C THR A 456 -7.41 -5.33 -20.21
N THR A 457 -6.44 -5.24 -21.10
CA THR A 457 -6.05 -4.11 -21.94
C THR A 457 -6.12 -4.48 -23.43
N THR A 458 -6.71 -3.69 -24.42
CA THR A 458 -6.71 -3.89 -25.89
C THR A 458 -6.35 -2.62 -26.63
N LEU A 459 -5.44 -2.73 -27.52
CA LEU A 459 -5.18 -1.74 -28.54
C LEU A 459 -5.96 -2.12 -29.81
N GLY A 460 -7.04 -1.41 -30.06
CA GLY A 460 -7.89 -1.59 -31.23
C GLY A 460 -7.42 -0.78 -32.43
N ALA A 461 -8.25 -0.75 -33.49
CA ALA A 461 -7.96 0.04 -34.68
C ALA A 461 -7.78 1.53 -34.35
N ALA A 462 -6.91 2.21 -35.12
CA ALA A 462 -6.56 3.60 -34.94
C ALA A 462 -6.02 3.95 -33.53
N ASP A 463 -5.23 3.05 -32.97
CA ASP A 463 -4.64 3.18 -31.63
C ASP A 463 -5.69 3.43 -30.51
N ARG A 464 -6.91 2.95 -30.70
CA ARG A 464 -7.96 3.06 -29.71
C ARG A 464 -7.71 2.09 -28.56
N LEU A 465 -7.30 2.61 -27.43
CA LEU A 465 -6.91 1.86 -26.25
C LEU A 465 -8.02 1.84 -25.21
N ARG A 466 -8.36 0.65 -24.73
CA ARG A 466 -9.29 0.48 -23.60
C ARG A 466 -8.68 -0.39 -22.50
N THR A 467 -8.84 0.00 -21.27
CA THR A 467 -8.46 -0.80 -20.08
C THR A 467 -9.65 -0.98 -19.17
N VAL A 468 -9.90 -2.21 -18.75
CA VAL A 468 -10.80 -2.56 -17.65
C VAL A 468 -9.96 -3.19 -16.54
N LEU A 469 -10.13 -2.73 -15.31
CA LEU A 469 -9.31 -3.18 -14.20
C LEU A 469 -10.14 -3.26 -12.90
N THR A 470 -9.93 -4.35 -12.15
CA THR A 470 -10.38 -4.50 -10.76
C THR A 470 -9.19 -4.79 -9.87
N LEU A 471 -9.02 -4.00 -8.82
CA LEU A 471 -8.03 -4.23 -7.75
C LEU A 471 -8.75 -4.51 -6.44
N GLY A 472 -8.25 -5.47 -5.67
CA GLY A 472 -8.75 -5.79 -4.35
C GLY A 472 -7.64 -5.82 -3.30
N ASP A 473 -7.87 -5.13 -2.19
CA ASP A 473 -7.09 -5.22 -0.96
C ASP A 473 -8.00 -5.66 0.18
N ARG A 474 -7.83 -6.89 0.66
CA ARG A 474 -8.69 -7.47 1.69
C ARG A 474 -7.87 -7.98 2.86
N ALA A 475 -8.38 -7.77 4.07
CA ALA A 475 -7.82 -8.38 5.26
C ALA A 475 -8.92 -8.83 6.24
N ALA A 476 -8.67 -9.96 6.91
CA ALA A 476 -9.45 -10.41 8.03
C ALA A 476 -8.51 -10.64 9.22
N VAL A 477 -8.71 -9.89 10.28
CA VAL A 477 -7.96 -10.03 11.54
C VAL A 477 -8.87 -10.67 12.57
N THR A 478 -8.39 -11.71 13.23
CA THR A 478 -9.10 -12.38 14.33
C THR A 478 -8.17 -12.47 15.54
N GLU A 479 -8.64 -12.00 16.66
CA GLU A 479 -7.96 -12.17 17.94
C GLU A 479 -8.65 -13.27 18.75
N SER A 480 -7.86 -14.11 19.38
CA SER A 480 -8.36 -15.17 20.27
C SER A 480 -7.53 -15.29 21.54
N ARG A 481 -8.16 -15.79 22.60
CA ARG A 481 -7.51 -16.19 23.85
C ARG A 481 -7.87 -17.64 24.14
N GLU A 482 -6.87 -18.49 24.33
CA GLU A 482 -7.06 -19.94 24.51
C GLU A 482 -7.99 -20.55 23.44
N GLY A 483 -7.81 -20.15 22.17
CA GLY A 483 -8.64 -20.62 21.06
C GLY A 483 -10.03 -20.00 20.95
N ARG A 484 -10.49 -19.23 21.95
CA ARG A 484 -11.78 -18.52 21.87
C ARG A 484 -11.62 -17.16 21.24
N ARG A 485 -12.36 -16.87 20.17
CA ARG A 485 -12.35 -15.57 19.50
C ARG A 485 -12.82 -14.46 20.44
N THR A 486 -11.99 -13.42 20.60
CA THR A 486 -12.27 -12.25 21.46
C THR A 486 -12.56 -11.00 20.65
N ALA A 487 -11.97 -10.85 19.47
CA ALA A 487 -12.23 -9.76 18.55
C ALA A 487 -12.07 -10.21 17.10
N TRP A 488 -12.61 -9.42 16.18
CA TRP A 488 -12.36 -9.58 14.76
C TRP A 488 -12.58 -8.26 14.03
N THR A 489 -11.87 -8.08 12.92
CA THR A 489 -12.08 -6.97 11.98
C THR A 489 -11.93 -7.51 10.56
N ARG A 490 -12.80 -7.07 9.67
CA ARG A 490 -12.68 -7.30 8.23
C ARG A 490 -12.48 -5.97 7.54
N PHE A 491 -11.57 -5.96 6.62
CA PHE A 491 -11.25 -4.85 5.73
C PHE A 491 -11.43 -5.30 4.28
N ASP A 492 -11.99 -4.44 3.45
CA ASP A 492 -12.18 -4.68 2.02
C ASP A 492 -12.09 -3.33 1.31
N ASP A 493 -11.12 -3.17 0.45
CA ASP A 493 -10.96 -2.06 -0.46
C ASP A 493 -10.98 -2.60 -1.89
N THR A 494 -11.99 -2.23 -2.65
CA THR A 494 -12.16 -2.69 -4.02
C THR A 494 -12.26 -1.48 -4.94
N TYR A 495 -11.33 -1.42 -5.88
CA TYR A 495 -11.25 -0.45 -6.95
C TYR A 495 -11.67 -1.08 -8.27
N GLN A 496 -12.42 -0.35 -9.10
CA GLN A 496 -12.81 -0.75 -10.45
C GLN A 496 -12.72 0.45 -11.39
N GLY A 497 -12.18 0.22 -12.58
CA GLY A 497 -12.08 1.24 -13.61
C GLY A 497 -12.30 0.67 -15.01
N ASP A 498 -12.87 1.50 -15.89
CA ASP A 498 -13.03 1.24 -17.32
C ASP A 498 -12.79 2.55 -18.07
N ALA A 499 -11.74 2.61 -18.86
CA ALA A 499 -11.40 3.81 -19.60
C ALA A 499 -10.91 3.50 -21.02
N THR A 500 -11.20 4.40 -21.93
CA THR A 500 -10.81 4.28 -23.35
C THR A 500 -10.31 5.62 -23.85
N TYR A 501 -9.22 5.62 -24.62
CA TYR A 501 -8.72 6.81 -25.29
C TYR A 501 -7.93 6.45 -26.56
N THR A 502 -7.72 7.40 -27.46
CA THR A 502 -6.82 7.22 -28.59
C THR A 502 -5.39 7.52 -28.14
N ALA A 503 -4.52 6.52 -28.23
CA ALA A 503 -3.11 6.64 -27.90
C ALA A 503 -2.31 7.38 -28.98
N ASN A 504 -1.07 7.79 -28.64
CA ASN A 504 -0.09 8.36 -29.58
C ASN A 504 -0.54 9.63 -30.32
N VAL A 505 -1.60 10.31 -29.86
CA VAL A 505 -2.10 11.56 -30.41
C VAL A 505 -2.03 12.70 -29.39
N PRO A 506 -2.03 13.96 -29.81
CA PRO A 506 -2.19 15.12 -28.92
C PRO A 506 -3.42 14.99 -28.01
N ARG A 507 -3.40 15.68 -26.88
CA ARG A 507 -4.41 15.52 -25.84
C ARG A 507 -5.85 15.79 -26.32
N ASP A 508 -6.03 16.83 -27.12
CA ASP A 508 -7.30 17.25 -27.72
C ASP A 508 -7.89 16.25 -28.73
N GLN A 509 -7.08 15.31 -29.19
CA GLN A 509 -7.48 14.26 -30.14
C GLN A 509 -7.67 12.89 -29.46
N ARG A 510 -7.50 12.81 -28.14
CA ARG A 510 -7.56 11.53 -27.40
C ARG A 510 -8.97 10.98 -27.28
N HIS A 511 -10.00 11.81 -27.32
CA HIS A 511 -11.40 11.40 -27.17
C HIS A 511 -11.57 10.43 -25.98
N ALA A 512 -11.04 10.81 -24.83
CA ALA A 512 -10.96 9.93 -23.67
C ALA A 512 -12.27 9.88 -22.91
N VAL A 513 -12.68 8.67 -22.58
CA VAL A 513 -13.83 8.40 -21.71
C VAL A 513 -13.42 7.42 -20.63
N GLY A 514 -14.01 7.52 -19.44
CA GLY A 514 -13.70 6.58 -18.37
C GLY A 514 -14.60 6.71 -17.16
N THR A 515 -14.79 5.60 -16.49
CA THR A 515 -15.50 5.50 -15.23
C THR A 515 -14.62 4.82 -14.20
N THR A 516 -14.66 5.31 -12.96
CA THR A 516 -13.94 4.70 -11.85
C THR A 516 -14.85 4.59 -10.64
N SER A 517 -14.70 3.54 -9.87
CA SER A 517 -15.33 3.41 -8.57
C SER A 517 -14.38 2.77 -7.56
N GLU A 518 -14.48 3.21 -6.31
CA GLU A 518 -13.79 2.61 -5.16
C GLU A 518 -14.81 2.38 -4.06
N ARG A 519 -14.73 1.23 -3.39
CA ARG A 519 -15.50 0.96 -2.17
C ARG A 519 -14.60 0.44 -1.08
N TYR A 520 -14.51 1.20 -0.01
CA TYR A 520 -13.71 0.91 1.17
C TYR A 520 -14.61 0.56 2.35
N ARG A 521 -14.40 -0.61 2.97
CA ARG A 521 -15.21 -1.12 4.09
C ARG A 521 -14.34 -1.60 5.23
N ILE A 522 -14.73 -1.26 6.45
CA ILE A 522 -14.22 -1.87 7.68
C ILE A 522 -15.41 -2.34 8.50
N HIS A 523 -15.42 -3.61 8.89
CA HIS A 523 -16.44 -4.20 9.75
C HIS A 523 -15.81 -4.92 10.94
N GLY A 524 -16.39 -4.73 12.12
CA GLY A 524 -16.02 -5.39 13.36
C GLY A 524 -17.05 -5.12 14.46
N PRO A 525 -16.94 -5.76 15.63
CA PRO A 525 -17.91 -5.58 16.71
C PRO A 525 -18.08 -4.14 17.20
N ALA A 526 -17.03 -3.33 17.10
CA ALA A 526 -17.00 -1.95 17.55
C ALA A 526 -16.60 -0.96 16.41
N ARG A 527 -16.56 -1.41 15.16
CA ARG A 527 -16.16 -0.58 14.02
C ARG A 527 -17.04 -0.87 12.83
N CYS A 528 -17.60 0.20 12.28
CA CYS A 528 -18.24 0.18 10.98
C CYS A 528 -17.77 1.40 10.19
N TYR A 529 -17.32 1.17 8.97
CA TYR A 529 -17.04 2.20 7.99
C TYR A 529 -17.32 1.63 6.60
N ASP A 530 -18.10 2.33 5.82
CA ASP A 530 -18.38 2.00 4.42
C ASP A 530 -18.44 3.30 3.63
N ARG A 531 -17.60 3.44 2.63
CA ARG A 531 -17.61 4.58 1.72
C ARG A 531 -17.44 4.10 0.30
N SER A 532 -18.25 4.61 -0.62
CA SER A 532 -18.10 4.37 -2.04
C SER A 532 -17.97 5.69 -2.81
N LEU A 533 -17.06 5.70 -3.75
CA LEU A 533 -16.80 6.78 -4.70
C LEU A 533 -17.13 6.29 -6.11
N ARG A 534 -17.60 7.21 -6.96
CA ARG A 534 -17.80 6.95 -8.38
C ARG A 534 -17.49 8.18 -9.20
N THR A 535 -16.74 8.00 -10.29
CA THR A 535 -16.42 9.08 -11.23
C THR A 535 -16.87 8.73 -12.65
N VAL A 536 -17.11 9.75 -13.44
CA VAL A 536 -17.36 9.65 -14.88
C VAL A 536 -16.61 10.81 -15.54
N GLN A 537 -15.77 10.52 -16.53
CA GLN A 537 -14.93 11.49 -17.26
C GLN A 537 -14.27 12.54 -16.37
N GLY A 538 -13.65 12.11 -15.26
CA GLY A 538 -12.95 12.98 -14.33
C GLY A 538 -13.85 13.75 -13.35
N VAL A 539 -15.17 13.55 -13.37
CA VAL A 539 -16.11 14.19 -12.44
C VAL A 539 -16.57 13.20 -11.38
N LEU A 540 -16.41 13.55 -10.10
CA LEU A 540 -16.94 12.76 -8.98
C LEU A 540 -18.47 12.91 -8.93
N ILE A 541 -19.19 11.87 -9.32
CA ILE A 541 -20.65 11.84 -9.40
C ILE A 541 -21.30 11.07 -8.25
N GLY A 542 -20.55 10.34 -7.47
CA GLY A 542 -21.04 9.59 -6.31
C GLY A 542 -20.01 9.59 -5.17
N ASN A 543 -20.49 9.90 -3.96
CA ASN A 543 -19.71 9.84 -2.72
C ASN A 543 -20.67 9.48 -1.59
N HIS A 544 -20.85 8.20 -1.36
CA HIS A 544 -21.81 7.69 -0.39
C HIS A 544 -21.08 7.13 0.83
N ARG A 545 -21.61 7.42 2.00
CA ARG A 545 -21.16 6.84 3.28
C ARG A 545 -22.28 5.99 3.85
N GLY A 546 -21.97 4.71 4.08
CA GLY A 546 -22.76 3.83 4.93
C GLY A 546 -22.20 3.88 6.36
N CYS A 547 -22.92 3.30 7.29
CA CYS A 547 -22.59 3.32 8.71
C CYS A 547 -21.56 4.40 9.07
#